data_2b25d11c6289d772d6b153850533bd01
#
_entry.id   2b25d11c6289d772d6b153850533bd01
#
_cell.length_a   1.000
_cell.length_b   1.000
_cell.length_c   1.000
_cell.angle_alpha   90.00
_cell.angle_beta   90.00
_cell.angle_gamma   90.00
#
_symmetry.space_group_name_H-M   'P 1'
#
loop_
_entity.id
_entity.type
_entity.pdbx_description
1 polymer ?
#
loop_
_entity_poly.entity_id
_entity_poly.type
_entity_poly.pdbx_seq_one_letter_code
_entity_poly.pdbx_strand_id
1 'polypeptide(L)'
;LHLCDRRQRQMCIRDRDKEIIFGDELTIDHIVWMGTQPTLKEKSERVGIRETLPSAAIISYLHKAVQKGQTVHYLPPYRPEHKLKLMDWLGIPPARQEGSVPFIRAVVAQRNYKSAEEIAEIEKACDVTADMHIKAMEVIRPGMYEYEVVAEMNRVAEMNNCELSFPTIATINGQTLHNHYHGNKIKSGDLFLIDAGAELPSGYCGDMSSTVPADKTFTSKQHAVYEIQNAMHLESVKALRPGIPYMEVYDLSARVMVEGLKGLGLMKGNADDAVREGAHALFYPHGLGHMMGLDVHDMENLGEVWVGYNGQPKSTQFGRKSQRLAIPLEPGFVHTVEPGIYFIPELIDMWKEGKKFTDFINSVSYTHLTLPTIA
;
A
#
# COMPACT_ATOMS: atom_id res chain seq x y z
N LEU A 1 -15.05 -5.74 -12.73
CA LEU A 1 -14.69 -5.15 -14.01
C LEU A 1 -13.72 -4.02 -13.72
N HIS A 2 -12.41 -4.28 -13.79
CA HIS A 2 -11.45 -3.20 -13.79
C HIS A 2 -11.69 -2.40 -15.07
N LEU A 3 -12.12 -1.17 -14.92
CA LEU A 3 -12.13 -0.19 -15.98
C LEU A 3 -10.69 0.00 -16.42
N CYS A 4 -10.31 -0.57 -17.55
CA CYS A 4 -9.01 -0.27 -18.14
C CYS A 4 -8.98 1.24 -18.41
N ASP A 5 -8.03 1.93 -17.81
CA ASP A 5 -7.76 3.33 -18.06
C ASP A 5 -7.60 3.60 -19.58
N ARG A 6 -7.97 4.80 -20.00
CA ARG A 6 -7.89 5.25 -21.41
C ARG A 6 -6.48 5.09 -21.99
N ARG A 7 -5.43 5.17 -21.15
CA ARG A 7 -4.04 4.96 -21.54
C ARG A 7 -3.70 3.48 -21.75
N GLN A 8 -4.25 2.56 -20.95
CA GLN A 8 -4.12 1.12 -21.18
C GLN A 8 -4.72 0.72 -22.53
N ARG A 9 -5.79 1.37 -22.98
CA ARG A 9 -6.40 1.16 -24.29
C ARG A 9 -5.47 1.55 -25.45
N GLN A 10 -4.76 2.66 -25.35
CA GLN A 10 -3.85 3.11 -26.41
C GLN A 10 -2.69 2.14 -26.66
N MET A 11 -2.25 1.38 -25.65
CA MET A 11 -1.21 0.37 -25.84
C MET A 11 -1.74 -0.94 -26.46
N CYS A 12 -2.97 -1.35 -26.13
CA CYS A 12 -3.62 -2.51 -26.75
C CYS A 12 -3.94 -2.28 -28.23
N ILE A 13 -4.14 -1.03 -28.65
CA ILE A 13 -4.56 -0.61 -29.98
C ILE A 13 -3.40 -0.62 -31.00
N ARG A 14 -2.15 -0.66 -30.58
CA ARG A 14 -1.00 -0.42 -31.49
C ARG A 14 -0.79 -1.48 -32.57
N ASP A 15 -1.39 -2.66 -32.43
CA ASP A 15 -1.19 -3.76 -33.38
C ASP A 15 -2.47 -4.31 -34.04
N ARG A 16 -3.66 -4.01 -33.56
CA ARG A 16 -4.95 -4.38 -34.19
C ARG A 16 -6.07 -3.50 -33.66
N ASP A 17 -6.78 -2.85 -34.56
CA ASP A 17 -7.92 -1.96 -34.35
C ASP A 17 -9.15 -2.58 -33.64
N LYS A 18 -8.97 -3.52 -32.69
CA LYS A 18 -10.07 -4.29 -32.14
C LYS A 18 -10.00 -4.53 -30.66
N GLU A 19 -10.88 -3.88 -29.91
CA GLU A 19 -11.16 -4.16 -28.51
C GLU A 19 -12.51 -4.88 -28.40
N ILE A 20 -12.56 -5.94 -27.58
CA ILE A 20 -13.77 -6.74 -27.38
C ILE A 20 -13.99 -6.94 -25.87
N ILE A 21 -15.22 -6.68 -25.42
CA ILE A 21 -15.65 -7.07 -24.07
C ILE A 21 -16.44 -8.37 -24.16
N PHE A 22 -16.00 -9.37 -23.41
CA PHE A 22 -16.73 -10.61 -23.19
C PHE A 22 -17.54 -10.52 -21.92
N GLY A 23 -18.84 -10.77 -22.01
CA GLY A 23 -19.75 -10.72 -20.86
C GLY A 23 -21.15 -11.20 -21.25
N ASP A 24 -21.98 -11.38 -20.23
CA ASP A 24 -23.35 -11.84 -20.43
C ASP A 24 -24.33 -10.78 -19.92
N GLU A 25 -25.50 -10.69 -20.55
CA GLU A 25 -26.59 -9.84 -20.12
C GLU A 25 -27.23 -10.40 -18.85
N LEU A 26 -27.79 -9.54 -18.03
CA LEU A 26 -28.51 -9.97 -16.83
C LEU A 26 -29.82 -10.66 -17.20
N THR A 27 -30.07 -11.81 -16.58
CA THR A 27 -31.37 -12.50 -16.64
C THR A 27 -32.41 -11.81 -15.76
N ILE A 28 -33.69 -12.18 -15.95
CA ILE A 28 -34.77 -11.63 -15.10
C ILE A 28 -34.52 -11.95 -13.62
N ASP A 29 -33.95 -13.11 -13.31
CA ASP A 29 -33.61 -13.49 -11.92
C ASP A 29 -32.60 -12.51 -11.32
N HIS A 30 -31.55 -12.14 -12.05
CA HIS A 30 -30.58 -11.14 -11.60
C HIS A 30 -31.25 -9.77 -11.39
N ILE A 31 -32.17 -9.38 -12.29
CA ILE A 31 -32.91 -8.10 -12.19
C ILE A 31 -33.80 -8.09 -10.96
N VAL A 32 -34.46 -9.21 -10.63
CA VAL A 32 -35.28 -9.34 -9.40
C VAL A 32 -34.45 -9.08 -8.14
N TRP A 33 -33.22 -9.59 -8.09
CA TRP A 33 -32.36 -9.47 -6.90
C TRP A 33 -31.55 -8.17 -6.84
N MET A 34 -31.14 -7.62 -7.98
CA MET A 34 -30.19 -6.51 -8.05
C MET A 34 -30.77 -5.25 -8.69
N GLY A 35 -32.01 -5.28 -9.15
CA GLY A 35 -32.61 -4.21 -9.93
C GLY A 35 -32.09 -4.15 -11.37
N THR A 36 -32.68 -3.25 -12.17
CA THR A 36 -32.28 -3.03 -13.57
C THR A 36 -30.86 -2.44 -13.63
N GLN A 37 -29.99 -3.07 -14.41
CA GLN A 37 -28.62 -2.62 -14.63
C GLN A 37 -28.45 -2.23 -16.13
N PRO A 38 -27.50 -1.34 -16.44
CA PRO A 38 -27.13 -1.09 -17.84
C PRO A 38 -26.70 -2.38 -18.53
N THR A 39 -27.09 -2.53 -19.80
CA THR A 39 -26.69 -3.65 -20.65
C THR A 39 -25.18 -3.71 -20.83
N LEU A 40 -24.66 -4.88 -21.23
CA LEU A 40 -23.24 -5.04 -21.56
C LEU A 40 -22.81 -4.04 -22.62
N LYS A 41 -23.65 -3.80 -23.62
CA LYS A 41 -23.40 -2.82 -24.69
C LYS A 41 -23.29 -1.40 -24.14
N GLU A 42 -24.25 -0.95 -23.30
CA GLU A 42 -24.18 0.38 -22.68
C GLU A 42 -22.95 0.56 -21.80
N LYS A 43 -22.59 -0.46 -21.02
CA LYS A 43 -21.35 -0.46 -20.22
C LYS A 43 -20.10 -0.37 -21.09
N SER A 44 -20.08 -1.10 -22.21
CA SER A 44 -19.00 -1.13 -23.18
C SER A 44 -18.83 0.24 -23.87
N GLU A 45 -19.93 0.85 -24.30
CA GLU A 45 -19.92 2.18 -24.93
C GLU A 45 -19.40 3.28 -24.00
N ARG A 46 -19.71 3.22 -22.70
CA ARG A 46 -19.19 4.17 -21.70
C ARG A 46 -17.66 4.17 -21.59
N VAL A 47 -17.02 3.03 -21.86
CA VAL A 47 -15.56 2.91 -21.89
C VAL A 47 -14.99 2.98 -23.31
N GLY A 48 -15.82 3.32 -24.30
CA GLY A 48 -15.42 3.53 -25.70
C GLY A 48 -15.18 2.25 -26.49
N ILE A 49 -15.58 1.09 -25.99
CA ILE A 49 -15.46 -0.20 -26.66
C ILE A 49 -16.79 -0.52 -27.37
N ARG A 50 -16.71 -0.84 -28.66
CA ARG A 50 -17.90 -1.02 -29.50
C ARG A 50 -18.32 -2.48 -29.70
N GLU A 51 -17.37 -3.41 -29.52
CA GLU A 51 -17.64 -4.82 -29.78
C GLU A 51 -17.80 -5.58 -28.44
N THR A 52 -18.90 -6.30 -28.32
CA THR A 52 -19.17 -7.18 -27.19
C THR A 52 -19.49 -8.58 -27.70
N LEU A 53 -19.07 -9.59 -26.96
CA LEU A 53 -19.36 -11.01 -27.22
C LEU A 53 -19.81 -11.70 -25.94
N PRO A 54 -20.65 -12.76 -26.04
CA PRO A 54 -20.99 -13.57 -24.88
C PRO A 54 -19.76 -14.19 -24.20
N SER A 55 -19.78 -14.33 -22.88
CA SER A 55 -18.68 -14.94 -22.11
C SER A 55 -18.28 -16.31 -22.66
N ALA A 56 -19.23 -17.12 -23.12
CA ALA A 56 -18.98 -18.44 -23.68
C ALA A 56 -18.12 -18.41 -24.97
N ALA A 57 -18.04 -17.27 -25.66
CA ALA A 57 -17.25 -17.15 -26.89
C ALA A 57 -15.73 -17.00 -26.63
N ILE A 58 -15.30 -16.68 -25.41
CA ILE A 58 -13.91 -16.36 -25.10
C ILE A 58 -12.94 -17.52 -25.40
N ILE A 59 -13.32 -18.74 -25.05
CA ILE A 59 -12.49 -19.94 -25.25
C ILE A 59 -12.21 -20.15 -26.74
N SER A 60 -13.27 -20.15 -27.55
CA SER A 60 -13.14 -20.35 -29.00
C SER A 60 -12.37 -19.19 -29.68
N TYR A 61 -12.51 -17.97 -29.15
CA TYR A 61 -11.78 -16.81 -29.64
C TYR A 61 -10.27 -16.93 -29.37
N LEU A 62 -9.90 -17.28 -28.13
CA LEU A 62 -8.50 -17.48 -27.72
C LEU A 62 -7.85 -18.65 -28.45
N HIS A 63 -8.55 -19.79 -28.58
CA HIS A 63 -8.04 -20.95 -29.32
C HIS A 63 -7.77 -20.61 -30.80
N LYS A 64 -8.67 -19.87 -31.44
CA LYS A 64 -8.45 -19.40 -32.84
C LYS A 64 -7.21 -18.48 -32.93
N ALA A 65 -6.97 -17.63 -31.94
CA ALA A 65 -5.78 -16.77 -31.90
C ALA A 65 -4.50 -17.61 -31.79
N VAL A 66 -4.47 -18.59 -30.87
CA VAL A 66 -3.34 -19.52 -30.70
C VAL A 66 -3.08 -20.34 -31.96
N GLN A 67 -4.14 -20.87 -32.60
CA GLN A 67 -4.02 -21.63 -33.87
C GLN A 67 -3.44 -20.79 -35.02
N LYS A 68 -3.61 -19.46 -34.97
CA LYS A 68 -3.00 -18.52 -35.93
C LYS A 68 -1.58 -18.11 -35.55
N GLY A 69 -0.97 -18.75 -34.55
CA GLY A 69 0.37 -18.42 -34.07
C GLY A 69 0.46 -17.12 -33.27
N GLN A 70 -0.66 -16.62 -32.75
CA GLN A 70 -0.67 -15.42 -31.91
C GLN A 70 -0.30 -15.76 -30.47
N THR A 71 0.49 -14.92 -29.84
CA THR A 71 0.77 -15.02 -28.40
C THR A 71 -0.36 -14.37 -27.61
N VAL A 72 -0.88 -15.10 -26.61
CA VAL A 72 -1.86 -14.56 -25.67
C VAL A 72 -1.11 -14.02 -24.46
N HIS A 73 -1.20 -12.73 -24.23
CA HIS A 73 -0.65 -12.08 -23.07
C HIS A 73 -1.71 -11.90 -21.97
N TYR A 74 -1.34 -12.15 -20.72
CA TYR A 74 -2.21 -11.96 -19.56
C TYR A 74 -1.40 -11.44 -18.36
N LEU A 75 -2.09 -10.77 -17.44
CA LEU A 75 -1.51 -10.34 -16.16
C LEU A 75 -1.50 -11.50 -15.15
N PRO A 76 -0.64 -11.48 -14.14
CA PRO A 76 -0.64 -12.50 -13.08
C PRO A 76 -2.03 -12.62 -12.44
N PRO A 77 -2.60 -13.82 -12.34
CA PRO A 77 -3.92 -13.99 -11.75
C PRO A 77 -3.84 -13.84 -10.23
N TYR A 78 -4.33 -12.75 -9.70
CA TYR A 78 -4.33 -12.47 -8.26
C TYR A 78 -5.31 -13.36 -7.48
N ARG A 79 -6.54 -13.55 -8.02
CA ARG A 79 -7.59 -14.32 -7.36
C ARG A 79 -7.63 -15.77 -7.82
N PRO A 80 -8.00 -16.74 -6.93
CA PRO A 80 -8.12 -18.14 -7.30
C PRO A 80 -9.04 -18.40 -8.48
N GLU A 81 -10.18 -17.69 -8.58
CA GLU A 81 -11.12 -17.83 -9.70
C GLU A 81 -10.50 -17.40 -11.04
N HIS A 82 -9.56 -16.44 -11.05
CA HIS A 82 -8.84 -16.06 -12.26
C HIS A 82 -7.86 -17.15 -12.69
N LYS A 83 -7.24 -17.86 -11.72
CA LYS A 83 -6.37 -19.02 -12.00
C LYS A 83 -7.16 -20.15 -12.65
N LEU A 84 -8.36 -20.42 -12.14
CA LEU A 84 -9.25 -21.44 -12.72
C LEU A 84 -9.70 -21.06 -14.13
N LYS A 85 -10.06 -19.78 -14.36
CA LYS A 85 -10.43 -19.29 -15.70
C LYS A 85 -9.28 -19.42 -16.71
N LEU A 86 -8.05 -19.06 -16.33
CA LEU A 86 -6.88 -19.21 -17.22
C LEU A 86 -6.57 -20.68 -17.52
N MET A 87 -6.79 -21.58 -16.55
CA MET A 87 -6.67 -23.02 -16.78
C MET A 87 -7.72 -23.50 -17.77
N ASP A 88 -8.97 -23.09 -17.61
CA ASP A 88 -10.08 -23.46 -18.49
C ASP A 88 -9.91 -22.89 -19.92
N TRP A 89 -9.53 -21.62 -20.04
CA TRP A 89 -9.44 -20.92 -21.32
C TRP A 89 -8.20 -21.25 -22.14
N LEU A 90 -7.05 -21.47 -21.48
CA LEU A 90 -5.74 -21.61 -22.14
C LEU A 90 -5.04 -22.92 -21.83
N GLY A 91 -5.59 -23.76 -20.95
CA GLY A 91 -4.95 -25.02 -20.53
C GLY A 91 -3.69 -24.80 -19.67
N ILE A 92 -3.49 -23.61 -19.08
CA ILE A 92 -2.29 -23.30 -18.29
C ILE A 92 -2.51 -23.70 -16.85
N PRO A 93 -1.79 -24.69 -16.30
CA PRO A 93 -1.94 -25.08 -14.90
C PRO A 93 -1.62 -23.90 -13.94
N PRO A 94 -2.32 -23.77 -12.80
CA PRO A 94 -2.12 -22.67 -11.84
C PRO A 94 -0.66 -22.45 -11.43
N ALA A 95 0.14 -23.51 -11.31
CA ALA A 95 1.56 -23.42 -10.96
C ALA A 95 2.45 -22.80 -12.05
N ARG A 96 1.93 -22.55 -13.26
CA ARG A 96 2.65 -21.96 -14.39
C ARG A 96 2.06 -20.64 -14.86
N GLN A 97 1.14 -20.05 -14.07
CA GLN A 97 0.45 -18.82 -14.42
C GLN A 97 1.18 -17.58 -13.86
N GLU A 98 2.38 -17.32 -14.33
CA GLU A 98 3.21 -16.20 -13.86
C GLU A 98 2.88 -14.85 -14.48
N GLY A 99 2.04 -14.84 -15.51
CA GLY A 99 1.76 -13.63 -16.31
C GLY A 99 2.84 -13.34 -17.35
N SER A 100 2.55 -12.39 -18.23
CA SER A 100 3.42 -12.01 -19.35
C SER A 100 4.25 -10.79 -18.98
N VAL A 101 5.54 -10.95 -18.71
CA VAL A 101 6.45 -9.86 -18.32
C VAL A 101 6.37 -8.64 -19.25
N PRO A 102 6.36 -8.79 -20.60
CA PRO A 102 6.20 -7.63 -21.48
C PRO A 102 4.88 -6.87 -21.25
N PHE A 103 3.79 -7.58 -20.96
CA PHE A 103 2.50 -6.96 -20.68
C PHE A 103 2.48 -6.30 -19.29
N ILE A 104 3.04 -6.95 -18.26
CA ILE A 104 3.24 -6.37 -16.92
C ILE A 104 3.98 -5.05 -17.05
N ARG A 105 5.14 -5.03 -17.72
CA ARG A 105 5.95 -3.82 -17.90
C ARG A 105 5.20 -2.71 -18.65
N ALA A 106 4.41 -3.07 -19.63
CA ALA A 106 3.59 -2.11 -20.38
C ALA A 106 2.54 -1.45 -19.49
N VAL A 107 1.83 -2.24 -18.65
CA VAL A 107 0.85 -1.72 -17.69
C VAL A 107 1.52 -0.85 -16.62
N VAL A 108 2.64 -1.31 -16.06
CA VAL A 108 3.40 -0.55 -15.06
C VAL A 108 3.89 0.79 -15.63
N ALA A 109 4.49 0.77 -16.83
CA ALA A 109 4.97 1.99 -17.49
C ALA A 109 3.86 3.00 -17.74
N GLN A 110 2.62 2.56 -17.85
CA GLN A 110 1.47 3.41 -18.08
C GLN A 110 0.88 3.94 -16.75
N ARG A 111 0.67 3.05 -15.77
CA ARG A 111 0.02 3.40 -14.50
C ARG A 111 0.93 4.11 -13.49
N ASN A 112 2.25 4.01 -13.62
CA ASN A 112 3.17 4.76 -12.78
C ASN A 112 3.02 6.28 -12.95
N TYR A 113 2.66 6.74 -14.16
CA TYR A 113 2.49 8.15 -14.45
C TYR A 113 1.00 8.53 -14.37
N LYS A 114 0.62 9.22 -13.31
CA LYS A 114 -0.74 9.70 -13.10
C LYS A 114 -1.03 10.93 -13.96
N SER A 115 -2.21 10.98 -14.57
CA SER A 115 -2.70 12.17 -15.25
C SER A 115 -3.18 13.22 -14.22
N ALA A 116 -3.46 14.43 -14.67
CA ALA A 116 -3.99 15.48 -13.78
C ALA A 116 -5.35 15.08 -13.19
N GLU A 117 -6.18 14.35 -13.95
CA GLU A 117 -7.48 13.88 -13.49
C GLU A 117 -7.32 12.77 -12.44
N GLU A 118 -6.36 11.86 -12.61
CA GLU A 118 -6.04 10.82 -11.63
C GLU A 118 -5.51 11.43 -10.33
N ILE A 119 -4.62 12.43 -10.43
CA ILE A 119 -4.11 13.16 -9.26
C ILE A 119 -5.26 13.82 -8.51
N ALA A 120 -6.18 14.51 -9.20
CA ALA A 120 -7.33 15.14 -8.57
C ALA A 120 -8.27 14.14 -7.85
N GLU A 121 -8.41 12.91 -8.37
CA GLU A 121 -9.16 11.85 -7.66
C GLU A 121 -8.39 11.35 -6.43
N ILE A 122 -7.07 11.14 -6.53
CA ILE A 122 -6.25 10.74 -5.38
C ILE A 122 -6.27 11.83 -4.29
N GLU A 123 -6.18 13.12 -4.65
CA GLU A 123 -6.28 14.22 -3.69
C GLU A 123 -7.61 14.18 -2.93
N LYS A 124 -8.75 13.97 -3.61
CA LYS A 124 -10.04 13.81 -2.94
C LYS A 124 -10.09 12.61 -1.99
N ALA A 125 -9.48 11.47 -2.39
CA ALA A 125 -9.38 10.31 -1.51
C ALA A 125 -8.54 10.62 -0.26
N CYS A 126 -7.43 11.34 -0.44
CA CYS A 126 -6.59 11.80 0.66
C CYS A 126 -7.32 12.82 1.57
N ASP A 127 -8.12 13.73 1.02
CA ASP A 127 -8.92 14.68 1.82
C ASP A 127 -9.91 13.94 2.74
N VAL A 128 -10.66 12.97 2.20
CA VAL A 128 -11.56 12.14 3.02
C VAL A 128 -10.78 11.33 4.06
N THR A 129 -9.62 10.79 3.68
CA THR A 129 -8.74 10.06 4.60
C THR A 129 -8.26 10.98 5.73
N ALA A 130 -7.86 12.22 5.43
CA ALA A 130 -7.46 13.20 6.44
C ALA A 130 -8.63 13.51 7.41
N ASP A 131 -9.85 13.66 6.89
CA ASP A 131 -11.04 13.87 7.71
C ASP A 131 -11.33 12.68 8.64
N MET A 132 -11.09 11.44 8.20
CA MET A 132 -11.17 10.23 9.05
C MET A 132 -10.18 10.32 10.21
N HIS A 133 -8.92 10.69 9.94
CA HIS A 133 -7.88 10.84 10.96
C HIS A 133 -8.19 11.99 11.94
N ILE A 134 -8.63 13.14 11.43
CA ILE A 134 -9.06 14.28 12.26
C ILE A 134 -10.22 13.86 13.17
N LYS A 135 -11.18 13.09 12.64
CA LYS A 135 -12.29 12.58 13.45
C LYS A 135 -11.82 11.67 14.57
N ALA A 136 -10.87 10.77 14.30
CA ALA A 136 -10.27 9.95 15.35
C ALA A 136 -9.60 10.81 16.44
N MET A 137 -8.82 11.82 16.03
CA MET A 137 -8.17 12.76 16.96
C MET A 137 -9.15 13.54 17.82
N GLU A 138 -10.33 13.88 17.29
CA GLU A 138 -11.38 14.57 18.03
C GLU A 138 -12.03 13.69 19.10
N VAL A 139 -12.32 12.43 18.77
CA VAL A 139 -13.16 11.57 19.61
C VAL A 139 -12.36 10.75 20.62
N ILE A 140 -11.13 10.42 20.32
CA ILE A 140 -10.30 9.55 21.17
C ILE A 140 -10.15 10.11 22.58
N ARG A 141 -10.37 9.24 23.58
CA ARG A 141 -10.16 9.53 25.00
C ARG A 141 -10.03 8.23 25.80
N PRO A 142 -9.38 8.26 26.96
CA PRO A 142 -9.35 7.13 27.87
C PRO A 142 -10.75 6.65 28.24
N GLY A 143 -10.90 5.34 28.33
CA GLY A 143 -12.18 4.67 28.64
C GLY A 143 -12.96 4.16 27.45
N MET A 144 -12.69 4.66 26.24
CA MET A 144 -13.23 4.12 24.99
C MET A 144 -12.57 2.78 24.62
N TYR A 145 -13.26 2.00 23.79
CA TYR A 145 -12.67 0.90 23.06
C TYR A 145 -12.20 1.34 21.68
N GLU A 146 -11.18 0.68 21.14
CA GLU A 146 -10.63 0.98 19.81
C GLU A 146 -11.73 0.94 18.72
N TYR A 147 -12.64 -0.04 18.76
CA TYR A 147 -13.75 -0.15 17.78
C TYR A 147 -14.69 1.06 17.81
N GLU A 148 -14.82 1.78 18.92
CA GLU A 148 -15.66 2.98 18.98
C GLU A 148 -15.03 4.12 18.17
N VAL A 149 -13.70 4.24 18.20
CA VAL A 149 -12.96 5.20 17.37
C VAL A 149 -13.05 4.81 15.89
N VAL A 150 -12.84 3.51 15.57
CA VAL A 150 -12.96 2.99 14.19
C VAL A 150 -14.34 3.25 13.61
N ALA A 151 -15.41 3.08 14.40
CA ALA A 151 -16.77 3.35 13.95
C ALA A 151 -16.98 4.82 13.55
N GLU A 152 -16.41 5.78 14.29
CA GLU A 152 -16.47 7.19 13.93
C GLU A 152 -15.66 7.53 12.67
N MET A 153 -14.50 6.89 12.49
CA MET A 153 -13.71 7.02 11.27
C MET A 153 -14.45 6.48 10.04
N ASN A 154 -15.00 5.26 10.14
CA ASN A 154 -15.75 4.63 9.05
C ASN A 154 -16.97 5.44 8.67
N ARG A 155 -17.66 6.04 9.66
CA ARG A 155 -18.79 6.96 9.41
C ARG A 155 -18.37 8.13 8.51
N VAL A 156 -17.16 8.68 8.66
CA VAL A 156 -16.67 9.76 7.79
C VAL A 156 -16.52 9.27 6.35
N ALA A 157 -15.92 8.10 6.14
CA ALA A 157 -15.78 7.52 4.80
C ALA A 157 -17.16 7.28 4.15
N GLU A 158 -18.09 6.63 4.87
CA GLU A 158 -19.44 6.33 4.39
C GLU A 158 -20.24 7.60 4.06
N MET A 159 -20.15 8.65 4.89
CA MET A 159 -20.82 9.94 4.63
C MET A 159 -20.29 10.65 3.37
N ASN A 160 -19.09 10.33 2.93
CA ASN A 160 -18.49 10.82 1.67
C ASN A 160 -18.67 9.82 0.51
N ASN A 161 -19.54 8.81 0.68
CA ASN A 161 -19.75 7.74 -0.31
C ASN A 161 -18.46 7.02 -0.71
N CYS A 162 -17.56 6.81 0.26
CA CYS A 162 -16.30 6.09 0.11
C CYS A 162 -16.37 4.72 0.79
N GLU A 163 -15.61 3.76 0.27
CA GLU A 163 -15.26 2.53 0.96
C GLU A 163 -13.92 2.73 1.69
N LEU A 164 -13.40 1.69 2.35
CA LEU A 164 -12.07 1.73 2.94
C LEU A 164 -11.05 1.20 1.93
N SER A 165 -9.93 1.90 1.76
CA SER A 165 -8.83 1.47 0.89
C SER A 165 -8.22 0.14 1.34
N PHE A 166 -8.24 -0.10 2.65
CA PHE A 166 -7.79 -1.34 3.30
C PHE A 166 -8.43 -1.46 4.68
N PRO A 167 -8.39 -2.66 5.31
CA PRO A 167 -8.89 -2.83 6.67
C PRO A 167 -8.16 -1.90 7.65
N THR A 168 -8.90 -1.02 8.31
CA THR A 168 -8.36 -0.02 9.24
C THR A 168 -7.50 -0.66 10.32
N ILE A 169 -6.32 -0.09 10.56
CA ILE A 169 -5.49 -0.34 11.74
C ILE A 169 -5.69 0.84 12.68
N ALA A 170 -6.19 0.60 13.88
CA ALA A 170 -6.45 1.63 14.88
C ALA A 170 -6.29 1.02 16.26
N THR A 171 -5.14 1.24 16.92
CA THR A 171 -4.78 0.44 18.08
C THR A 171 -3.85 1.16 19.05
N ILE A 172 -3.96 0.79 20.34
CA ILE A 172 -2.97 1.12 21.38
C ILE A 172 -1.74 0.20 21.35
N ASN A 173 -1.78 -0.87 20.55
CA ASN A 173 -0.69 -1.84 20.39
C ASN A 173 0.01 -1.70 19.03
N GLY A 174 0.44 -0.48 18.68
CA GLY A 174 1.06 -0.15 17.41
C GLY A 174 2.35 -0.90 17.09
N GLN A 175 2.98 -1.58 18.07
CA GLN A 175 4.12 -2.48 17.83
C GLN A 175 3.75 -3.70 16.98
N THR A 176 2.45 -3.99 16.82
CA THR A 176 1.94 -4.99 15.87
C THR A 176 1.48 -4.26 14.61
N LEU A 177 2.30 -4.26 13.56
CA LEU A 177 2.14 -3.39 12.40
C LEU A 177 0.79 -3.55 11.68
N HIS A 178 0.29 -4.77 11.50
CA HIS A 178 -1.01 -5.04 10.88
C HIS A 178 -2.02 -5.57 11.91
N ASN A 179 -2.30 -4.76 12.94
CA ASN A 179 -3.22 -5.12 14.01
C ASN A 179 -4.67 -4.74 13.64
N HIS A 180 -5.48 -5.73 13.25
CA HIS A 180 -6.90 -5.58 12.93
C HIS A 180 -7.83 -5.90 14.12
N TYR A 181 -7.30 -6.16 15.32
CA TYR A 181 -8.10 -6.36 16.51
C TYR A 181 -8.37 -5.02 17.18
N HIS A 182 -9.63 -4.67 17.36
CA HIS A 182 -10.07 -3.39 17.92
C HIS A 182 -10.78 -3.51 19.27
N GLY A 183 -10.56 -4.60 19.99
CA GLY A 183 -11.24 -4.85 21.26
C GLY A 183 -10.52 -4.33 22.51
N ASN A 184 -9.40 -3.62 22.38
CA ASN A 184 -8.68 -3.09 23.51
C ASN A 184 -9.37 -1.83 24.08
N LYS A 185 -9.32 -1.69 25.42
CA LYS A 185 -9.79 -0.48 26.09
C LYS A 185 -8.64 0.52 26.22
N ILE A 186 -8.84 1.71 25.68
CA ILE A 186 -7.89 2.82 25.70
C ILE A 186 -7.75 3.34 27.12
N LYS A 187 -6.52 3.56 27.57
CA LYS A 187 -6.18 4.04 28.93
C LYS A 187 -5.45 5.36 28.86
N SER A 188 -5.42 6.07 29.99
CA SER A 188 -4.53 7.23 30.15
C SER A 188 -3.07 6.80 30.00
N GLY A 189 -2.29 7.58 29.26
CA GLY A 189 -0.90 7.30 28.93
C GLY A 189 -0.69 6.49 27.65
N ASP A 190 -1.75 5.90 27.06
CA ASP A 190 -1.62 5.18 25.80
C ASP A 190 -1.35 6.14 24.62
N LEU A 191 -0.60 5.66 23.64
CA LEU A 191 -0.60 6.16 22.28
C LEU A 191 -1.59 5.36 21.46
N PHE A 192 -2.21 6.02 20.51
CA PHE A 192 -3.14 5.41 19.57
C PHE A 192 -2.62 5.60 18.15
N LEU A 193 -2.19 4.51 17.54
CA LEU A 193 -1.74 4.46 16.16
C LEU A 193 -2.96 4.24 15.27
N ILE A 194 -3.05 5.01 14.20
CA ILE A 194 -4.08 4.93 13.17
C ILE A 194 -3.36 4.76 11.84
N ASP A 195 -3.81 3.79 11.07
CA ASP A 195 -3.41 3.59 9.67
C ASP A 195 -4.67 3.21 8.89
N ALA A 196 -5.14 4.12 8.05
CA ALA A 196 -6.44 4.05 7.40
C ALA A 196 -6.47 4.89 6.13
N GLY A 197 -7.37 4.54 5.21
CA GLY A 197 -7.59 5.27 4.00
C GLY A 197 -9.01 5.09 3.43
N ALA A 198 -9.44 6.06 2.65
CA ALA A 198 -10.71 6.06 1.92
C ALA A 198 -10.48 5.70 0.45
N GLU A 199 -11.35 4.86 -0.11
CA GLU A 199 -11.44 4.56 -1.53
C GLU A 199 -12.67 5.23 -2.13
N LEU A 200 -12.46 6.09 -3.12
CA LEU A 200 -13.55 6.75 -3.84
C LEU A 200 -14.34 5.77 -4.73
N PRO A 201 -15.60 6.09 -5.10
CA PRO A 201 -16.33 5.30 -6.10
C PRO A 201 -15.64 5.17 -7.45
N SER A 202 -14.66 6.02 -7.75
CA SER A 202 -13.78 5.93 -8.92
C SER A 202 -12.69 4.87 -8.76
N GLY A 203 -12.48 4.30 -7.56
CA GLY A 203 -11.47 3.31 -7.22
C GLY A 203 -10.11 3.91 -6.84
N TYR A 204 -9.96 5.24 -6.75
CA TYR A 204 -8.72 5.85 -6.27
C TYR A 204 -8.67 5.86 -4.75
N CYS A 205 -7.51 5.51 -4.21
CA CYS A 205 -7.26 5.30 -2.80
C CYS A 205 -6.51 6.47 -2.15
N GLY A 206 -6.84 6.74 -0.89
CA GLY A 206 -6.00 7.47 0.05
C GLY A 206 -5.37 6.51 1.04
N ASP A 207 -4.27 6.94 1.66
CA ASP A 207 -3.48 6.15 2.60
C ASP A 207 -2.71 7.09 3.52
N MET A 208 -2.99 7.05 4.82
CA MET A 208 -2.33 7.87 5.83
C MET A 208 -2.15 7.11 7.13
N SER A 209 -1.01 7.37 7.78
CA SER A 209 -0.75 6.93 9.15
C SER A 209 -0.62 8.11 10.09
N SER A 210 -1.08 7.98 11.32
CA SER A 210 -0.88 8.95 12.39
C SER A 210 -0.86 8.28 13.76
N THR A 211 -0.12 8.88 14.70
CA THR A 211 -0.10 8.42 16.08
C THR A 211 -0.39 9.59 17.02
N VAL A 212 -1.36 9.42 17.89
CA VAL A 212 -1.82 10.48 18.79
C VAL A 212 -1.90 10.00 20.23
N PRO A 213 -1.68 10.87 21.24
CA PRO A 213 -1.84 10.51 22.64
C PRO A 213 -3.32 10.46 23.00
N ALA A 214 -3.76 9.42 23.71
CA ALA A 214 -5.13 9.28 24.20
C ALA A 214 -5.56 10.41 25.16
N ASP A 215 -4.60 10.98 25.88
CA ASP A 215 -4.81 12.12 26.81
C ASP A 215 -4.70 13.49 26.13
N LYS A 216 -4.62 13.55 24.82
CA LYS A 216 -4.43 14.77 24.00
C LYS A 216 -3.10 15.51 24.22
N THR A 217 -2.21 14.99 25.04
CA THR A 217 -0.86 15.51 25.28
C THR A 217 0.12 14.37 25.39
N PHE A 218 1.26 14.50 24.72
CA PHE A 218 2.35 13.54 24.82
C PHE A 218 3.04 13.67 26.18
N THR A 219 3.45 12.54 26.76
CA THR A 219 4.47 12.55 27.81
C THR A 219 5.83 12.96 27.22
N SER A 220 6.78 13.37 28.06
CA SER A 220 8.12 13.78 27.58
C SER A 220 8.82 12.69 26.77
N LYS A 221 8.65 11.41 27.12
CA LYS A 221 9.23 10.29 26.38
C LYS A 221 8.55 10.07 25.02
N GLN A 222 7.23 10.13 25.01
CA GLN A 222 6.45 10.02 23.76
C GLN A 222 6.82 11.14 22.82
N HIS A 223 6.86 12.39 23.30
CA HIS A 223 7.23 13.55 22.52
C HIS A 223 8.65 13.41 21.94
N ALA A 224 9.61 12.95 22.72
CA ALA A 224 10.98 12.78 22.22
C ALA A 224 11.08 11.78 21.04
N VAL A 225 10.32 10.68 21.07
CA VAL A 225 10.28 9.71 19.96
C VAL A 225 9.46 10.27 18.78
N TYR A 226 8.35 10.96 19.07
CA TYR A 226 7.52 11.60 18.06
C TYR A 226 8.32 12.63 17.23
N GLU A 227 9.14 13.47 17.85
CA GLU A 227 10.00 14.43 17.16
C GLU A 227 11.01 13.75 16.22
N ILE A 228 11.54 12.58 16.60
CA ILE A 228 12.43 11.81 15.72
C ILE A 228 11.66 11.31 14.49
N GLN A 229 10.47 10.74 14.70
CA GLN A 229 9.64 10.25 13.59
C GLN A 229 9.20 11.40 12.66
N ASN A 230 8.79 12.54 13.24
CA ASN A 230 8.46 13.73 12.47
C ASN A 230 9.65 14.23 11.64
N ALA A 231 10.86 14.22 12.21
CA ALA A 231 12.08 14.56 11.49
C ALA A 231 12.36 13.55 10.34
N MET A 232 12.16 12.24 10.56
CA MET A 232 12.26 11.23 9.51
C MET A 232 11.35 11.57 8.33
N HIS A 233 10.07 11.88 8.61
CA HIS A 233 9.10 12.22 7.60
C HIS A 233 9.48 13.50 6.85
N LEU A 234 9.72 14.58 7.55
CA LEU A 234 10.05 15.90 6.95
C LEU A 234 11.33 15.86 6.11
N GLU A 235 12.38 15.20 6.58
CA GLU A 235 13.64 15.08 5.83
C GLU A 235 13.47 14.16 4.61
N SER A 236 12.65 13.11 4.72
CA SER A 236 12.31 12.27 3.57
C SER A 236 11.57 13.08 2.50
N VAL A 237 10.52 13.83 2.87
CA VAL A 237 9.75 14.67 1.94
C VAL A 237 10.65 15.73 1.28
N LYS A 238 11.51 16.40 2.03
CA LYS A 238 12.47 17.40 1.49
C LYS A 238 13.46 16.79 0.48
N ALA A 239 13.79 15.52 0.63
CA ALA A 239 14.72 14.84 -0.26
C ALA A 239 14.09 14.44 -1.61
N LEU A 240 12.76 14.40 -1.70
CA LEU A 240 12.06 14.00 -2.92
C LEU A 240 12.36 14.97 -4.06
N ARG A 241 12.83 14.41 -5.17
CA ARG A 241 13.05 15.14 -6.42
C ARG A 241 13.14 14.15 -7.58
N PRO A 242 12.86 14.58 -8.82
CA PRO A 242 13.08 13.74 -9.99
C PRO A 242 14.51 13.19 -10.04
N GLY A 243 14.63 11.90 -10.35
CA GLY A 243 15.90 11.20 -10.51
C GLY A 243 16.50 10.64 -9.22
N ILE A 244 16.01 10.97 -8.02
CA ILE A 244 16.49 10.35 -6.79
C ILE A 244 15.98 8.91 -6.69
N PRO A 245 16.84 7.89 -6.49
CA PRO A 245 16.37 6.55 -6.14
C PRO A 245 15.60 6.59 -4.81
N TYR A 246 14.38 6.02 -4.78
CA TYR A 246 13.59 6.05 -3.55
C TYR A 246 14.23 5.25 -2.41
N MET A 247 15.08 4.28 -2.74
CA MET A 247 15.91 3.58 -1.75
C MET A 247 16.88 4.52 -1.01
N GLU A 248 17.41 5.57 -1.67
CA GLU A 248 18.26 6.56 -0.99
C GLU A 248 17.46 7.41 -0.01
N VAL A 249 16.18 7.68 -0.30
CA VAL A 249 15.28 8.38 0.64
C VAL A 249 14.97 7.49 1.85
N TYR A 250 14.78 6.18 1.64
CA TYR A 250 14.67 5.21 2.74
C TYR A 250 15.92 5.22 3.64
N ASP A 251 17.11 5.17 3.04
CA ASP A 251 18.37 5.18 3.79
C ASP A 251 18.55 6.50 4.56
N LEU A 252 18.16 7.63 3.97
CA LEU A 252 18.13 8.93 4.66
C LEU A 252 17.20 8.90 5.86
N SER A 253 15.97 8.42 5.70
CA SER A 253 14.99 8.29 6.78
C SER A 253 15.53 7.43 7.93
N ALA A 254 16.07 6.26 7.61
CA ALA A 254 16.68 5.35 8.59
C ALA A 254 17.87 6.00 9.33
N ARG A 255 18.71 6.78 8.62
CA ARG A 255 19.83 7.51 9.23
C ARG A 255 19.34 8.60 10.20
N VAL A 256 18.32 9.37 9.84
CA VAL A 256 17.71 10.38 10.72
C VAL A 256 17.21 9.72 12.00
N MET A 257 16.53 8.57 11.89
CA MET A 257 16.10 7.80 13.05
C MET A 257 17.28 7.37 13.92
N VAL A 258 18.32 6.78 13.33
CA VAL A 258 19.50 6.30 14.10
C VAL A 258 20.13 7.46 14.87
N GLU A 259 20.34 8.62 14.25
CA GLU A 259 20.91 9.79 14.94
C GLU A 259 20.00 10.28 16.07
N GLY A 260 18.69 10.35 15.85
CA GLY A 260 17.74 10.70 16.91
C GLY A 260 17.77 9.70 18.09
N LEU A 261 17.75 8.39 17.80
CA LEU A 261 17.80 7.35 18.82
C LEU A 261 19.16 7.29 19.55
N LYS A 262 20.25 7.72 18.91
CA LYS A 262 21.55 7.94 19.61
C LYS A 262 21.41 9.05 20.64
N GLY A 263 20.73 10.15 20.32
CA GLY A 263 20.45 11.24 21.27
C GLY A 263 19.67 10.75 22.52
N LEU A 264 18.82 9.74 22.35
CA LEU A 264 18.09 9.10 23.45
C LEU A 264 18.88 7.97 24.13
N GLY A 265 20.11 7.69 23.70
CA GLY A 265 20.94 6.61 24.25
C GLY A 265 20.49 5.19 23.89
N LEU A 266 19.61 5.04 22.91
CA LEU A 266 19.08 3.75 22.45
C LEU A 266 19.97 3.11 21.38
N MET A 267 20.60 3.93 20.56
CA MET A 267 21.59 3.51 19.57
C MET A 267 22.94 4.21 19.80
N LYS A 268 23.99 3.73 19.12
CA LYS A 268 25.35 4.24 19.21
C LYS A 268 26.11 3.99 17.91
N GLY A 269 27.38 4.36 17.84
CA GLY A 269 28.23 4.15 16.67
C GLY A 269 27.95 5.10 15.52
N ASN A 270 28.44 4.77 14.33
CA ASN A 270 28.22 5.54 13.11
C ASN A 270 26.85 5.20 12.51
N ALA A 271 26.05 6.21 12.14
CA ALA A 271 24.69 6.00 11.65
C ALA A 271 24.66 5.41 10.24
N ASP A 272 25.56 5.84 9.34
CA ASP A 272 25.63 5.30 7.99
C ASP A 272 26.00 3.81 8.01
N ASP A 273 26.92 3.41 8.88
CA ASP A 273 27.30 2.01 9.10
C ASP A 273 26.14 1.20 9.67
N ALA A 274 25.42 1.74 10.67
CA ALA A 274 24.26 1.10 11.27
C ALA A 274 23.16 0.83 10.24
N VAL A 275 22.91 1.79 9.31
CA VAL A 275 21.94 1.64 8.22
C VAL A 275 22.43 0.63 7.19
N ARG A 276 23.70 0.72 6.76
CA ARG A 276 24.29 -0.18 5.78
C ARG A 276 24.25 -1.63 6.26
N GLU A 277 24.56 -1.88 7.53
CA GLU A 277 24.59 -3.22 8.12
C GLU A 277 23.20 -3.74 8.49
N GLY A 278 22.20 -2.87 8.65
CA GLY A 278 20.81 -3.21 8.93
C GLY A 278 20.42 -3.13 10.42
N ALA A 279 21.23 -2.52 11.26
CA ALA A 279 20.93 -2.36 12.69
C ALA A 279 19.70 -1.47 12.94
N HIS A 280 19.42 -0.51 12.06
CA HIS A 280 18.24 0.35 12.10
C HIS A 280 16.92 -0.44 12.08
N ALA A 281 16.91 -1.62 11.49
CA ALA A 281 15.69 -2.41 11.32
C ALA A 281 15.13 -2.99 12.64
N LEU A 282 15.88 -2.88 13.76
CA LEU A 282 15.31 -3.16 15.08
C LEU A 282 14.13 -2.25 15.41
N PHE A 283 14.18 -0.99 14.95
CA PHE A 283 13.19 0.04 15.24
C PHE A 283 12.40 0.48 14.00
N TYR A 284 12.91 0.18 12.81
CA TYR A 284 12.29 0.50 11.53
C TYR A 284 12.28 -0.74 10.62
N PRO A 285 11.37 -1.72 10.87
CA PRO A 285 11.41 -3.03 10.21
C PRO A 285 10.73 -3.10 8.84
N HIS A 286 10.09 -2.02 8.39
CA HIS A 286 9.35 -1.95 7.12
C HIS A 286 9.95 -0.96 6.13
N GLY A 287 9.36 -0.83 4.95
CA GLY A 287 9.76 0.12 3.90
C GLY A 287 9.29 1.54 4.18
N LEU A 288 9.83 2.52 3.44
CA LEU A 288 9.42 3.91 3.53
C LEU A 288 8.11 4.21 2.79
N GLY A 289 7.74 3.39 1.79
CA GLY A 289 6.52 3.63 1.04
C GLY A 289 6.44 2.83 -0.26
N HIS A 290 5.36 3.06 -0.97
CA HIS A 290 4.94 2.33 -2.18
C HIS A 290 4.21 3.26 -3.15
N MET A 291 4.04 2.83 -4.41
CA MET A 291 3.18 3.52 -5.36
C MET A 291 1.72 3.43 -4.89
N MET A 292 0.95 4.49 -5.13
CA MET A 292 -0.48 4.58 -4.79
C MET A 292 -1.30 5.06 -6.00
N GLY A 293 -2.53 4.61 -6.12
CA GLY A 293 -3.43 4.99 -7.21
C GLY A 293 -4.78 4.29 -7.15
N LEU A 294 -5.10 3.47 -8.17
CA LEU A 294 -6.30 2.64 -8.21
C LEU A 294 -6.30 1.46 -7.21
N ASP A 295 -5.14 1.14 -6.68
CA ASP A 295 -4.98 0.26 -5.53
C ASP A 295 -4.13 1.02 -4.50
N VAL A 296 -4.32 0.78 -3.21
CA VAL A 296 -3.52 1.39 -2.15
C VAL A 296 -2.04 1.07 -2.34
N HIS A 297 -1.69 -0.21 -2.51
CA HIS A 297 -0.40 -0.66 -3.03
C HIS A 297 -0.51 -0.82 -4.55
N ASP A 298 -0.33 0.27 -5.29
CA ASP A 298 -0.66 0.30 -6.72
C ASP A 298 0.11 -0.75 -7.51
N MET A 299 -0.62 -1.61 -8.22
CA MET A 299 -0.11 -2.69 -9.07
C MET A 299 0.72 -3.78 -8.35
N GLU A 300 0.67 -3.90 -7.02
CA GLU A 300 1.42 -4.91 -6.27
C GLU A 300 1.14 -6.34 -6.77
N ASN A 301 -0.09 -6.60 -7.16
CA ASN A 301 -0.53 -7.87 -7.75
C ASN A 301 0.17 -8.24 -9.06
N LEU A 302 0.81 -7.29 -9.74
CA LEU A 302 1.63 -7.52 -10.93
C LEU A 302 3.07 -7.96 -10.58
N GLY A 303 3.46 -7.82 -9.32
CA GLY A 303 4.77 -8.15 -8.77
C GLY A 303 5.62 -6.91 -8.45
N GLU A 304 5.97 -6.76 -7.18
CA GLU A 304 6.72 -5.60 -6.67
C GLU A 304 8.04 -5.34 -7.43
N VAL A 305 8.70 -6.39 -7.90
CA VAL A 305 9.95 -6.27 -8.69
C VAL A 305 9.74 -5.52 -10.01
N TRP A 306 8.55 -5.61 -10.59
CA TRP A 306 8.23 -4.92 -11.84
C TRP A 306 7.79 -3.48 -11.59
N VAL A 307 7.08 -3.24 -10.50
CA VAL A 307 6.52 -1.92 -10.13
C VAL A 307 7.61 -1.01 -9.55
N GLY A 308 8.33 -1.48 -8.55
CA GLY A 308 9.23 -0.66 -7.75
C GLY A 308 10.72 -0.92 -7.95
N TYR A 309 11.12 -1.91 -8.80
CA TYR A 309 12.52 -2.32 -8.95
C TYR A 309 12.98 -2.47 -10.41
N ASN A 310 12.15 -2.12 -11.40
CA ASN A 310 12.46 -2.32 -12.84
C ASN A 310 12.89 -3.76 -13.19
N GLY A 311 12.39 -4.76 -12.45
CA GLY A 311 12.75 -6.16 -12.62
C GLY A 311 14.04 -6.58 -11.92
N GLN A 312 14.68 -5.71 -11.16
CA GLN A 312 15.84 -6.07 -10.34
C GLN A 312 15.40 -6.79 -9.06
N PRO A 313 16.22 -7.68 -8.51
CA PRO A 313 15.87 -8.38 -7.27
C PRO A 313 15.83 -7.42 -6.08
N LYS A 314 14.91 -7.69 -5.17
CA LYS A 314 14.83 -6.98 -3.87
C LYS A 314 15.99 -7.36 -2.96
N SER A 315 16.31 -6.47 -2.02
CA SER A 315 17.23 -6.79 -0.92
C SER A 315 16.70 -7.95 -0.07
N THR A 316 17.57 -8.79 0.43
CA THR A 316 17.26 -9.83 1.42
C THR A 316 17.49 -9.37 2.87
N GLN A 317 18.08 -8.17 3.06
CA GLN A 317 18.36 -7.63 4.38
C GLN A 317 17.05 -7.30 5.11
N PHE A 318 16.94 -7.70 6.37
CA PHE A 318 15.80 -7.39 7.22
C PHE A 318 15.57 -5.87 7.30
N GLY A 319 14.33 -5.42 7.25
CA GLY A 319 13.94 -4.03 7.03
C GLY A 319 13.89 -3.69 5.54
N ARG A 320 15.03 -3.61 4.85
CA ARG A 320 15.11 -3.28 3.42
C ARG A 320 14.34 -4.23 2.50
N LYS A 321 14.23 -5.52 2.84
CA LYS A 321 13.45 -6.48 2.05
C LYS A 321 11.98 -6.12 1.92
N SER A 322 11.47 -5.34 2.86
CA SER A 322 10.07 -4.88 2.90
C SER A 322 9.84 -3.60 2.08
N GLN A 323 10.91 -2.94 1.60
CA GLN A 323 10.78 -1.76 0.73
C GLN A 323 10.12 -2.15 -0.59
N ARG A 324 9.04 -1.46 -0.97
CA ARG A 324 8.26 -1.75 -2.19
C ARG A 324 8.68 -0.89 -3.38
N LEU A 325 9.15 0.33 -3.14
CA LEU A 325 9.59 1.28 -4.15
C LEU A 325 11.08 1.60 -3.96
N ALA A 326 11.91 1.40 -4.99
CA ALA A 326 13.36 1.61 -4.92
C ALA A 326 13.92 2.37 -6.12
N ILE A 327 13.17 2.45 -7.22
CA ILE A 327 13.59 3.08 -8.49
C ILE A 327 13.73 4.60 -8.35
N PRO A 328 14.45 5.26 -9.27
CA PRO A 328 14.46 6.71 -9.38
C PRO A 328 13.06 7.27 -9.54
N LEU A 329 12.73 8.32 -8.78
CA LEU A 329 11.45 8.99 -8.86
C LEU A 329 11.34 9.79 -10.15
N GLU A 330 10.15 9.80 -10.73
CA GLU A 330 9.86 10.56 -11.94
C GLU A 330 8.61 11.44 -11.76
N PRO A 331 8.53 12.59 -12.47
CA PRO A 331 7.33 13.41 -12.45
C PRO A 331 6.09 12.61 -12.88
N GLY A 332 5.00 12.72 -12.13
CA GLY A 332 3.78 11.96 -12.35
C GLY A 332 3.68 10.69 -11.51
N PHE A 333 4.72 10.30 -10.76
CA PHE A 333 4.59 9.26 -9.74
C PHE A 333 3.82 9.79 -8.54
N VAL A 334 2.93 8.97 -8.01
CA VAL A 334 2.29 9.19 -6.70
C VAL A 334 2.65 8.01 -5.81
N HIS A 335 3.19 8.31 -4.65
CA HIS A 335 3.67 7.31 -3.70
C HIS A 335 3.53 7.81 -2.26
N THR A 336 3.51 6.89 -1.31
CA THR A 336 3.50 7.20 0.13
C THR A 336 4.90 7.55 0.65
N VAL A 337 4.95 8.25 1.80
CA VAL A 337 6.14 8.48 2.64
C VAL A 337 5.71 8.24 4.08
N GLU A 338 5.96 7.06 4.60
CA GLU A 338 5.37 6.53 5.84
C GLU A 338 6.44 5.96 6.81
N PRO A 339 7.40 6.76 7.27
CA PRO A 339 8.39 6.25 8.22
C PRO A 339 7.76 6.00 9.59
N GLY A 340 8.23 4.96 10.31
CA GLY A 340 7.76 4.64 11.65
C GLY A 340 8.86 4.18 12.58
N ILE A 341 8.66 4.35 13.89
CA ILE A 341 9.56 3.87 14.94
C ILE A 341 8.81 2.89 15.82
N TYR A 342 9.27 1.66 15.89
CA TYR A 342 8.60 0.55 16.55
C TYR A 342 9.48 -0.04 17.67
N PHE A 343 8.87 -0.28 18.82
CA PHE A 343 9.50 -0.95 19.95
C PHE A 343 8.82 -2.31 20.13
N ILE A 344 9.32 -3.33 19.44
CA ILE A 344 8.76 -4.69 19.41
C ILE A 344 9.51 -5.55 20.41
N PRO A 345 8.92 -5.91 21.57
CA PRO A 345 9.63 -6.60 22.65
C PRO A 345 10.29 -7.90 22.19
N GLU A 346 9.57 -8.71 21.42
CA GLU A 346 10.05 -10.02 20.95
C GLU A 346 11.26 -9.88 20.02
N LEU A 347 11.27 -8.85 19.16
CA LEU A 347 12.39 -8.58 18.27
C LEU A 347 13.61 -8.06 19.04
N ILE A 348 13.37 -7.19 20.03
CA ILE A 348 14.39 -6.64 20.91
C ILE A 348 15.05 -7.77 21.71
N ASP A 349 14.28 -8.63 22.35
CA ASP A 349 14.78 -9.76 23.13
C ASP A 349 15.57 -10.73 22.26
N MET A 350 15.05 -11.11 21.09
CA MET A 350 15.73 -11.98 20.14
C MET A 350 17.10 -11.40 19.68
N TRP A 351 17.17 -10.09 19.41
CA TRP A 351 18.44 -9.47 18.98
C TRP A 351 19.42 -9.33 20.14
N LYS A 352 18.92 -9.08 21.36
CA LYS A 352 19.72 -9.02 22.59
C LYS A 352 20.34 -10.38 22.90
N GLU A 353 19.55 -11.46 22.91
CA GLU A 353 20.03 -12.83 23.10
C GLU A 353 21.03 -13.24 22.03
N GLY A 354 20.75 -12.93 20.79
CA GLY A 354 21.62 -13.21 19.63
C GLY A 354 22.85 -12.28 19.53
N LYS A 355 23.00 -11.30 20.43
CA LYS A 355 24.06 -10.28 20.42
C LYS A 355 24.21 -9.60 19.05
N LYS A 356 23.10 -9.35 18.37
CA LYS A 356 23.11 -8.73 17.05
C LYS A 356 23.40 -7.23 17.16
N PHE A 357 24.27 -6.73 16.28
CA PHE A 357 24.57 -5.31 16.12
C PHE A 357 24.95 -4.59 17.43
N THR A 358 25.72 -5.27 18.30
CA THR A 358 26.15 -4.72 19.60
C THR A 358 26.97 -3.44 19.48
N ASP A 359 27.56 -3.16 18.31
CA ASP A 359 28.30 -1.93 18.03
C ASP A 359 27.37 -0.73 17.77
N PHE A 360 26.10 -0.98 17.43
CA PHE A 360 25.12 0.04 17.10
C PHE A 360 23.93 0.11 18.06
N ILE A 361 23.63 -0.98 18.79
CA ILE A 361 22.49 -1.08 19.68
C ILE A 361 22.97 -1.02 21.13
N ASN A 362 22.33 -0.18 21.93
CA ASN A 362 22.61 -0.08 23.35
C ASN A 362 21.65 -0.96 24.17
N SER A 363 21.99 -2.25 24.29
CA SER A 363 21.12 -3.26 24.95
C SER A 363 20.84 -3.03 26.43
N VAL A 364 21.62 -2.21 27.12
CA VAL A 364 21.44 -1.89 28.56
C VAL A 364 20.28 -0.91 28.76
N SER A 365 20.06 0.00 27.81
CA SER A 365 19.01 1.02 27.91
C SER A 365 17.59 0.47 27.75
N TYR A 366 17.42 -0.74 27.17
CA TYR A 366 16.11 -1.34 26.92
C TYR A 366 15.44 -1.98 28.12
N THR A 367 16.19 -2.34 29.15
CA THR A 367 15.68 -3.06 30.35
C THR A 367 14.71 -2.21 31.19
N HIS A 368 14.59 -0.92 30.89
CA HIS A 368 13.79 0.04 31.70
C HIS A 368 12.86 0.93 30.86
N LEU A 369 12.66 0.64 29.54
CA LEU A 369 11.92 1.52 28.65
C LEU A 369 10.65 0.84 28.13
N THR A 370 9.51 1.16 28.74
CA THR A 370 8.23 1.16 28.03
C THR A 370 8.22 2.39 27.12
N LEU A 371 8.73 2.25 25.89
CA LEU A 371 8.66 3.30 24.87
C LEU A 371 7.51 3.02 23.91
N PRO A 372 6.79 4.06 23.49
CA PRO A 372 5.68 3.91 22.57
C PRO A 372 6.16 3.75 21.14
N THR A 373 5.51 2.89 20.39
CA THR A 373 5.61 2.83 18.93
C THR A 373 4.91 4.06 18.33
N ILE A 374 5.53 4.69 17.34
CA ILE A 374 5.02 5.87 16.62
C ILE A 374 5.23 5.65 15.12
N ALA A 375 4.16 5.72 14.33
CA ALA A 375 4.17 5.71 12.88
C ALA A 375 3.51 6.97 12.32
#